data_8345ce8fc4de2950606c3c49e2c9976b
#
_entry.id   8345ce8fc4de2950606c3c49e2c9976b
#
_cell.length_a   1.000
_cell.length_b   1.000
_cell.length_c   1.000
_cell.angle_alpha   90.00
_cell.angle_beta   90.00
_cell.angle_gamma   90.00
#
_symmetry.space_group_name_H-M   'P 1'
#
loop_
_entity.id
_entity.type
_entity.pdbx_description
1 polymer ?
#
loop_
_entity_poly.entity_id
_entity_poly.type
_entity_poly.pdbx_seq_one_letter_code
_entity_poly.pdbx_strand_id
1 'polypeptide(L)'
;MQQLPVISGLWNYLTAPDLPRTALAITDTHLSIITLRRNGGEFEPRNLGVLKLPSGLVTTSFTEPNISNEALLIEHLNRTATQAGINRPRALSVALPSGSARSHVITLDSVPSSRLEFTQMIEWKIERTFGQRFTDLKTSYTKLKDFHGRPQWLVTAIHQRVLEQYENIFKQMRWAVGLIVPQHLGEAQWLIRQKLDDDQIVVSLTEDGFTTVIVRKDEPILVREVECAPEEREDEFFRLLVFYRDRLLPADEPIRLSRVLTLGDVTEQRRFRDVVVSALENHVVSLDVQQIGLKVDPHAPFNQFAAAGGLATMAWN
;
A
#
# COMPACT_ATOMS: atom_id res chain seq x y z
N MET A 1 -13.64 27.52 25.82
CA MET A 1 -13.99 26.21 26.41
C MET A 1 -12.84 25.26 26.09
N GLN A 2 -12.00 24.95 27.08
CA GLN A 2 -10.92 23.97 26.94
C GLN A 2 -11.53 22.58 26.85
N GLN A 3 -11.38 21.91 25.73
CA GLN A 3 -11.74 20.50 25.59
C GLN A 3 -10.73 19.66 26.38
N LEU A 4 -11.25 18.88 27.32
CA LEU A 4 -10.45 17.97 28.12
C LEU A 4 -9.83 16.88 27.25
N PRO A 5 -8.51 16.66 27.26
CA PRO A 5 -7.79 15.75 26.35
C PRO A 5 -8.17 14.27 26.49
N VAL A 6 -8.87 13.88 27.55
CA VAL A 6 -9.27 12.49 27.83
C VAL A 6 -10.45 12.02 26.97
N ILE A 7 -11.30 12.94 26.51
CA ILE A 7 -12.53 12.60 25.75
C ILE A 7 -12.22 12.31 24.28
N SER A 8 -11.19 12.94 23.70
CA SER A 8 -10.81 12.71 22.29
C SER A 8 -10.21 11.31 22.07
N GLY A 9 -9.42 10.80 23.00
CA GLY A 9 -8.85 9.45 22.92
C GLY A 9 -9.91 8.35 23.01
N LEU A 10 -10.93 8.52 23.85
CA LEU A 10 -12.00 7.54 24.01
C LEU A 10 -12.95 7.52 22.79
N TRP A 11 -13.25 8.68 22.20
CA TRP A 11 -14.00 8.76 20.94
C TRP A 11 -13.27 8.10 19.79
N ASN A 12 -11.98 8.35 19.63
CA ASN A 12 -11.18 7.72 18.57
C ASN A 12 -11.13 6.20 18.74
N TYR A 13 -11.04 5.70 19.98
CA TYR A 13 -11.09 4.26 20.26
C TYR A 13 -12.45 3.63 19.94
N LEU A 14 -13.55 4.33 20.25
CA LEU A 14 -14.92 3.83 20.00
C LEU A 14 -15.34 3.95 18.53
N THR A 15 -14.70 4.83 17.75
CA THR A 15 -15.03 5.07 16.33
C THR A 15 -14.00 4.49 15.37
N ALA A 16 -12.86 3.97 15.87
CA ALA A 16 -11.89 3.28 15.04
C ALA A 16 -12.53 2.02 14.42
N PRO A 17 -12.43 1.81 13.11
CA PRO A 17 -12.95 0.61 12.48
C PRO A 17 -12.22 -0.63 13.02
N ASP A 18 -12.97 -1.65 13.42
CA ASP A 18 -12.39 -2.96 13.77
C ASP A 18 -11.96 -3.67 12.48
N LEU A 19 -10.69 -3.56 12.16
CA LEU A 19 -10.13 -4.14 10.95
C LEU A 19 -9.86 -5.64 11.13
N PRO A 20 -10.18 -6.46 10.12
CA PRO A 20 -10.03 -7.90 10.22
C PRO A 20 -8.56 -8.33 10.23
N ARG A 21 -8.26 -9.37 11.01
CA ARG A 21 -6.94 -10.04 11.06
C ARG A 21 -6.65 -10.86 9.82
N THR A 22 -7.63 -11.04 8.94
CA THR A 22 -7.52 -11.75 7.67
C THR A 22 -7.50 -10.74 6.54
N ALA A 23 -6.53 -10.88 5.64
CA ALA A 23 -6.43 -10.05 4.46
C ALA A 23 -6.14 -10.88 3.21
N LEU A 24 -6.60 -10.37 2.08
CA LEU A 24 -6.41 -10.91 0.74
C LEU A 24 -5.60 -9.93 -0.08
N ALA A 25 -4.65 -10.40 -0.88
CA ALA A 25 -4.09 -9.63 -1.97
C ALA A 25 -4.40 -10.33 -3.30
N ILE A 26 -4.80 -9.53 -4.27
CA ILE A 26 -5.01 -9.93 -5.65
C ILE A 26 -3.95 -9.22 -6.48
N THR A 27 -3.19 -9.98 -7.26
CA THR A 27 -2.25 -9.44 -8.26
C THR A 27 -2.62 -9.98 -9.63
N ASP A 28 -1.93 -9.60 -10.64
CA ASP A 28 -2.04 -10.14 -12.01
C ASP A 28 -1.56 -11.59 -12.11
N THR A 29 -0.62 -12.00 -11.23
CA THR A 29 0.05 -13.30 -11.27
C THR A 29 -0.40 -14.27 -10.18
N HIS A 30 -0.90 -13.79 -9.04
CA HIS A 30 -1.26 -14.65 -7.92
C HIS A 30 -2.30 -14.04 -6.98
N LEU A 31 -2.90 -14.91 -6.17
CA LEU A 31 -3.71 -14.57 -5.00
C LEU A 31 -2.96 -14.96 -3.74
N SER A 32 -3.07 -14.14 -2.70
CA SER A 32 -2.62 -14.53 -1.36
C SER A 32 -3.64 -14.16 -0.31
N ILE A 33 -3.93 -15.08 0.60
CA ILE A 33 -4.78 -14.84 1.77
C ILE A 33 -4.01 -15.22 3.03
N ILE A 34 -4.05 -14.35 4.03
CA ILE A 34 -3.33 -14.55 5.28
C ILE A 34 -4.19 -14.15 6.47
N THR A 35 -4.12 -14.93 7.54
CA THR A 35 -4.60 -14.51 8.86
C THR A 35 -3.40 -14.43 9.77
N LEU A 36 -3.16 -13.28 10.38
CA LEU A 36 -2.08 -13.10 11.34
C LEU A 36 -2.55 -13.29 12.78
N ARG A 37 -1.62 -13.69 13.62
CA ARG A 37 -1.68 -13.54 15.08
C ARG A 37 -0.48 -12.72 15.54
N ARG A 38 -0.65 -11.98 16.63
CA ARG A 38 0.44 -11.22 17.27
C ARG A 38 0.91 -11.96 18.50
N ASN A 39 2.22 -12.15 18.62
CA ASN A 39 2.84 -12.81 19.74
C ASN A 39 4.10 -12.02 20.16
N GLY A 40 4.10 -11.43 21.36
CA GLY A 40 5.25 -10.72 21.90
C GLY A 40 5.77 -9.52 21.06
N GLY A 41 4.93 -8.94 20.21
CA GLY A 41 5.32 -7.83 19.32
C GLY A 41 5.60 -8.25 17.88
N GLU A 42 5.83 -9.53 17.64
CA GLU A 42 5.99 -10.12 16.30
C GLU A 42 4.65 -10.65 15.75
N PHE A 43 4.59 -10.77 14.43
CA PHE A 43 3.46 -11.37 13.73
C PHE A 43 3.82 -12.76 13.23
N GLU A 44 2.88 -13.68 13.36
CA GLU A 44 3.00 -15.04 12.84
C GLU A 44 1.77 -15.37 11.98
N PRO A 45 1.93 -15.97 10.80
CA PRO A 45 0.80 -16.51 10.06
C PRO A 45 0.11 -17.63 10.86
N ARG A 46 -1.18 -17.46 11.12
CA ARG A 46 -2.05 -18.56 11.56
C ARG A 46 -2.52 -19.39 10.38
N ASN A 47 -2.84 -18.69 9.29
CA ASN A 47 -3.29 -19.26 8.03
C ASN A 47 -2.58 -18.49 6.90
N LEU A 48 -2.12 -19.20 5.89
CA LEU A 48 -1.50 -18.62 4.69
C LEU A 48 -1.81 -19.51 3.50
N GLY A 49 -2.35 -18.94 2.44
CA GLY A 49 -2.52 -19.57 1.14
C GLY A 49 -2.03 -18.64 0.05
N VAL A 50 -1.27 -19.18 -0.88
CA VAL A 50 -0.81 -18.46 -2.08
C VAL A 50 -1.09 -19.35 -3.29
N LEU A 51 -1.75 -18.80 -4.30
CA LEU A 51 -2.13 -19.52 -5.51
C LEU A 51 -1.81 -18.70 -6.74
N LYS A 52 -1.07 -19.28 -7.67
CA LYS A 52 -0.78 -18.67 -8.97
C LYS A 52 -2.06 -18.56 -9.81
N LEU A 53 -2.24 -17.42 -10.46
CA LEU A 53 -3.33 -17.19 -11.40
C LEU A 53 -2.93 -17.58 -12.83
N PRO A 54 -3.90 -17.99 -13.67
CA PRO A 54 -3.71 -18.07 -15.10
C PRO A 54 -3.37 -16.71 -15.69
N SER A 55 -2.45 -16.67 -16.64
CA SER A 55 -2.12 -15.43 -17.37
C SER A 55 -3.36 -14.81 -18.02
N GLY A 56 -3.53 -13.50 -17.88
CA GLY A 56 -4.65 -12.76 -18.46
C GLY A 56 -5.99 -12.94 -17.73
N LEU A 57 -6.04 -13.66 -16.60
CA LEU A 57 -7.26 -13.72 -15.78
C LEU A 57 -7.51 -12.37 -15.08
N VAL A 58 -6.46 -11.76 -14.57
CA VAL A 58 -6.44 -10.40 -14.05
C VAL A 58 -5.46 -9.60 -14.89
N THR A 59 -5.94 -8.53 -15.51
CA THR A 59 -5.13 -7.57 -16.28
C THR A 59 -5.36 -6.19 -15.68
N THR A 60 -4.34 -5.60 -15.13
CA THR A 60 -4.46 -4.36 -14.36
C THR A 60 -4.76 -3.16 -15.27
N SER A 61 -5.78 -2.41 -14.92
CA SER A 61 -6.14 -1.13 -15.54
C SER A 61 -6.79 -0.22 -14.51
N PHE A 62 -6.47 1.07 -14.58
CA PHE A 62 -7.11 2.04 -13.71
C PHE A 62 -8.54 2.36 -14.14
N THR A 63 -8.84 2.30 -15.44
CA THR A 63 -10.12 2.74 -16.01
C THR A 63 -11.00 1.62 -16.54
N GLU A 64 -10.41 0.49 -16.92
CA GLU A 64 -11.14 -0.62 -17.54
C GLU A 64 -11.29 -1.80 -16.57
N PRO A 65 -12.34 -2.65 -16.73
CA PRO A 65 -12.50 -3.87 -15.95
C PRO A 65 -11.24 -4.75 -15.97
N ASN A 66 -10.82 -5.21 -14.81
CA ASN A 66 -9.54 -5.93 -14.65
C ASN A 66 -9.67 -7.45 -14.82
N ILE A 67 -10.86 -8.00 -14.68
CA ILE A 67 -11.10 -9.44 -14.57
C ILE A 67 -11.77 -9.94 -15.84
N SER A 68 -11.08 -10.81 -16.57
CA SER A 68 -11.57 -11.37 -17.83
C SER A 68 -12.63 -12.47 -17.63
N ASN A 69 -12.59 -13.19 -16.49
CA ASN A 69 -13.53 -14.25 -16.16
C ASN A 69 -13.79 -14.28 -14.64
N GLU A 70 -14.93 -13.72 -14.22
CA GLU A 70 -15.31 -13.64 -12.79
C GLU A 70 -15.51 -15.02 -12.16
N ALA A 71 -16.14 -15.97 -12.86
CA ALA A 71 -16.39 -17.31 -12.33
C ALA A 71 -15.09 -18.06 -12.05
N LEU A 72 -14.09 -17.93 -12.93
CA LEU A 72 -12.79 -18.54 -12.76
C LEU A 72 -12.02 -17.86 -11.60
N LEU A 73 -12.12 -16.55 -11.45
CA LEU A 73 -11.49 -15.86 -10.31
C LEU A 73 -12.14 -16.28 -8.98
N ILE A 74 -13.46 -16.41 -8.92
CA ILE A 74 -14.19 -16.94 -7.75
C ILE A 74 -13.72 -18.34 -7.39
N GLU A 75 -13.53 -19.21 -8.37
CA GLU A 75 -12.98 -20.56 -8.14
C GLU A 75 -11.59 -20.50 -7.51
N HIS A 76 -10.68 -19.65 -8.06
CA HIS A 76 -9.32 -19.50 -7.54
C HIS A 76 -9.31 -18.88 -6.14
N LEU A 77 -10.17 -17.90 -5.85
CA LEU A 77 -10.32 -17.32 -4.51
C LEU A 77 -10.78 -18.38 -3.49
N ASN A 78 -11.76 -19.21 -3.84
CA ASN A 78 -12.20 -20.32 -2.99
C ASN A 78 -11.10 -21.34 -2.75
N ARG A 79 -10.34 -21.70 -3.78
CA ARG A 79 -9.19 -22.62 -3.67
C ARG A 79 -8.10 -22.05 -2.76
N THR A 80 -7.77 -20.76 -2.92
CA THR A 80 -6.78 -20.07 -2.07
C THR A 80 -7.22 -20.07 -0.61
N ALA A 81 -8.49 -19.76 -0.34
CA ALA A 81 -9.04 -19.76 1.02
C ALA A 81 -9.04 -21.18 1.62
N THR A 82 -9.44 -22.20 0.86
CA THR A 82 -9.41 -23.60 1.30
C THR A 82 -7.98 -24.06 1.59
N GLN A 83 -7.02 -23.74 0.72
CA GLN A 83 -5.60 -24.06 0.91
C GLN A 83 -5.03 -23.41 2.18
N ALA A 84 -5.48 -22.19 2.50
CA ALA A 84 -5.15 -21.50 3.74
C ALA A 84 -5.86 -22.08 4.99
N GLY A 85 -6.79 -23.02 4.83
CA GLY A 85 -7.61 -23.53 5.93
C GLY A 85 -8.69 -22.52 6.37
N ILE A 86 -9.10 -21.60 5.50
CA ILE A 86 -10.11 -20.57 5.75
C ILE A 86 -11.35 -20.91 4.91
N ASN A 87 -12.32 -21.59 5.51
CA ASN A 87 -13.48 -22.06 4.75
C ASN A 87 -14.47 -20.92 4.38
N ARG A 88 -14.60 -19.90 5.22
CA ARG A 88 -15.45 -18.72 4.97
C ARG A 88 -14.92 -17.53 5.78
N PRO A 89 -14.18 -16.60 5.18
CA PRO A 89 -13.78 -15.39 5.89
C PRO A 89 -15.03 -14.57 6.24
N ARG A 90 -15.23 -14.30 7.53
CA ARG A 90 -16.37 -13.47 8.00
C ARG A 90 -16.18 -12.01 7.63
N ALA A 91 -14.94 -11.55 7.71
CA ALA A 91 -14.53 -10.22 7.29
C ALA A 91 -13.07 -10.27 6.86
N LEU A 92 -12.71 -9.47 5.86
CA LEU A 92 -11.33 -9.35 5.36
C LEU A 92 -11.04 -7.95 4.83
N SER A 93 -9.76 -7.60 4.83
CA SER A 93 -9.23 -6.46 4.08
C SER A 93 -8.66 -6.95 2.75
N VAL A 94 -8.73 -6.14 1.71
CA VAL A 94 -8.30 -6.51 0.36
C VAL A 94 -7.29 -5.52 -0.18
N ALA A 95 -6.15 -6.02 -0.66
CA ALA A 95 -5.21 -5.29 -1.51
C ALA A 95 -5.52 -5.59 -2.98
N LEU A 96 -5.80 -4.55 -3.76
CA LEU A 96 -6.00 -4.66 -5.20
C LEU A 96 -4.67 -4.55 -5.96
N PRO A 97 -4.57 -5.11 -7.16
CA PRO A 97 -3.36 -5.05 -7.97
C PRO A 97 -2.84 -3.63 -8.17
N SER A 98 -1.52 -3.47 -8.26
CA SER A 98 -0.90 -2.22 -8.68
C SER A 98 -1.47 -1.78 -10.03
N GLY A 99 -1.69 -0.48 -10.21
CA GLY A 99 -2.32 0.08 -11.41
C GLY A 99 -3.85 0.03 -11.43
N SER A 100 -4.52 -0.87 -10.66
CA SER A 100 -6.00 -0.90 -10.55
C SER A 100 -6.53 0.18 -9.63
N ALA A 101 -5.80 0.50 -8.59
CA ALA A 101 -6.07 1.60 -7.68
C ALA A 101 -4.76 2.36 -7.42
N ARG A 102 -4.83 3.68 -7.41
CA ARG A 102 -3.67 4.56 -7.35
C ARG A 102 -3.69 5.41 -6.08
N SER A 103 -2.50 5.76 -5.59
CA SER A 103 -2.35 6.66 -4.46
C SER A 103 -1.35 7.76 -4.76
N HIS A 104 -1.63 8.96 -4.28
CA HIS A 104 -0.71 10.10 -4.39
C HIS A 104 -0.74 10.93 -3.11
N VAL A 105 0.42 11.48 -2.75
CA VAL A 105 0.49 12.56 -1.77
C VAL A 105 0.25 13.87 -2.48
N ILE A 106 -0.86 14.53 -2.16
CA ILE A 106 -1.28 15.79 -2.76
C ILE A 106 -1.00 16.93 -1.76
N THR A 107 -0.32 17.97 -2.23
CA THR A 107 -0.11 19.21 -1.46
C THR A 107 -1.06 20.29 -1.97
N LEU A 108 -1.81 20.92 -1.07
CA LEU A 108 -2.62 22.08 -1.40
C LEU A 108 -1.77 23.33 -1.43
N ASP A 109 -2.09 24.24 -2.36
CA ASP A 109 -1.30 25.46 -2.58
C ASP A 109 -1.52 26.50 -1.47
N SER A 110 -2.67 26.42 -0.76
CA SER A 110 -3.03 27.25 0.38
C SER A 110 -3.85 26.48 1.40
N VAL A 111 -3.96 27.03 2.61
CA VAL A 111 -4.86 26.48 3.63
C VAL A 111 -6.29 26.92 3.29
N PRO A 112 -7.23 25.97 3.08
CA PRO A 112 -8.63 26.31 2.78
C PRO A 112 -9.28 27.08 3.93
N SER A 113 -10.00 28.17 3.61
CA SER A 113 -10.71 29.01 4.59
C SER A 113 -12.05 28.42 5.01
N SER A 114 -12.60 27.49 4.22
CA SER A 114 -13.88 26.84 4.46
C SER A 114 -13.91 25.39 3.97
N ARG A 115 -14.90 24.64 4.45
CA ARG A 115 -15.12 23.26 3.99
C ARG A 115 -15.46 23.19 2.49
N LEU A 116 -16.21 24.18 1.98
CA LEU A 116 -16.55 24.25 0.57
C LEU A 116 -15.31 24.47 -0.30
N GLU A 117 -14.47 25.43 0.09
CA GLU A 117 -13.21 25.68 -0.59
C GLU A 117 -12.30 24.44 -0.58
N PHE A 118 -12.17 23.78 0.59
CA PHE A 118 -11.43 22.54 0.69
C PHE A 118 -11.95 21.48 -0.31
N THR A 119 -13.27 21.28 -0.37
CA THR A 119 -13.87 20.30 -1.27
C THR A 119 -13.54 20.61 -2.72
N GLN A 120 -13.68 21.85 -3.14
CA GLN A 120 -13.37 22.29 -4.50
C GLN A 120 -11.88 22.12 -4.84
N MET A 121 -11.01 22.50 -3.92
CA MET A 121 -9.56 22.38 -4.11
C MET A 121 -9.12 20.91 -4.20
N ILE A 122 -9.62 20.03 -3.33
CA ILE A 122 -9.20 18.64 -3.30
C ILE A 122 -9.75 17.89 -4.52
N GLU A 123 -11.00 18.11 -4.91
CA GLU A 123 -11.61 17.53 -6.12
C GLU A 123 -10.83 17.92 -7.37
N TRP A 124 -10.54 19.20 -7.55
CA TRP A 124 -9.76 19.70 -8.68
C TRP A 124 -8.35 19.08 -8.73
N LYS A 125 -7.67 19.00 -7.57
CA LYS A 125 -6.34 18.36 -7.47
C LYS A 125 -6.41 16.87 -7.79
N ILE A 126 -7.45 16.17 -7.36
CA ILE A 126 -7.68 14.76 -7.66
C ILE A 126 -7.86 14.56 -9.17
N GLU A 127 -8.74 15.33 -9.81
CA GLU A 127 -8.95 15.24 -11.25
C GLU A 127 -7.65 15.45 -12.02
N ARG A 128 -6.89 16.49 -11.65
CA ARG A 128 -5.61 16.79 -12.30
C ARG A 128 -4.56 15.71 -12.05
N THR A 129 -4.53 15.11 -10.86
CA THR A 129 -3.52 14.11 -10.49
C THR A 129 -3.79 12.77 -11.16
N PHE A 130 -5.04 12.34 -11.19
CA PHE A 130 -5.41 11.03 -11.73
C PHE A 130 -5.82 11.07 -13.21
N GLY A 131 -6.02 12.25 -13.80
CA GLY A 131 -6.43 12.42 -15.20
C GLY A 131 -7.84 11.91 -15.50
N GLN A 132 -8.71 11.86 -14.47
CA GLN A 132 -10.07 11.35 -14.55
C GLN A 132 -11.04 12.33 -13.88
N ARG A 133 -12.31 12.36 -14.29
CA ARG A 133 -13.32 13.15 -13.60
C ARG A 133 -13.54 12.62 -12.19
N PHE A 134 -13.66 13.50 -11.23
CA PHE A 134 -13.90 13.13 -9.83
C PHE A 134 -15.15 12.24 -9.67
N THR A 135 -16.20 12.51 -10.46
CA THR A 135 -17.43 11.72 -10.47
C THR A 135 -17.28 10.26 -10.92
N ASP A 136 -16.22 9.94 -11.66
CA ASP A 136 -15.96 8.59 -12.14
C ASP A 136 -15.08 7.79 -11.15
N LEU A 137 -14.59 8.47 -10.12
CA LEU A 137 -13.70 7.90 -9.11
C LEU A 137 -14.41 7.65 -7.79
N LYS A 138 -14.05 6.55 -7.13
CA LYS A 138 -14.23 6.38 -5.70
C LYS A 138 -12.92 6.77 -5.02
N THR A 139 -12.98 7.78 -4.16
CA THR A 139 -11.80 8.36 -3.53
C THR A 139 -11.85 8.26 -2.01
N SER A 140 -10.70 8.11 -1.41
CA SER A 140 -10.48 8.27 0.03
C SER A 140 -9.28 9.19 0.21
N TYR A 141 -9.33 10.09 1.19
CA TYR A 141 -8.22 10.96 1.50
C TYR A 141 -8.04 11.13 3.00
N THR A 142 -6.79 11.11 3.42
CA THR A 142 -6.38 11.25 4.82
C THR A 142 -5.41 12.41 4.92
N LYS A 143 -5.64 13.31 5.89
CA LYS A 143 -4.72 14.41 6.15
C LYS A 143 -3.40 13.85 6.68
N LEU A 144 -2.30 14.31 6.10
CA LEU A 144 -0.93 14.06 6.55
C LEU A 144 -0.40 15.29 7.29
N LYS A 145 0.80 15.18 7.85
CA LYS A 145 1.54 16.33 8.39
C LYS A 145 1.84 17.33 7.28
N ASP A 146 1.75 18.59 7.63
CA ASP A 146 2.02 19.66 6.69
C ASP A 146 3.50 19.61 6.25
N PHE A 147 3.75 19.87 4.98
CA PHE A 147 5.09 19.94 4.40
C PHE A 147 5.44 21.39 4.04
N HIS A 148 6.47 21.94 4.64
CA HIS A 148 6.86 23.37 4.50
C HIS A 148 5.69 24.33 4.71
N GLY A 149 4.84 24.06 5.70
CA GLY A 149 3.66 24.88 6.03
C GLY A 149 2.50 24.72 5.05
N ARG A 150 2.55 23.76 4.12
CA ARG A 150 1.46 23.47 3.17
C ARG A 150 0.74 22.19 3.58
N PRO A 151 -0.60 22.19 3.58
CA PRO A 151 -1.38 20.99 3.90
C PRO A 151 -1.16 19.86 2.89
N GLN A 152 -0.94 18.66 3.41
CA GLN A 152 -0.79 17.47 2.59
C GLN A 152 -1.88 16.43 2.88
N TRP A 153 -2.18 15.65 1.86
CA TRP A 153 -3.18 14.60 1.91
C TRP A 153 -2.69 13.36 1.14
N LEU A 154 -2.78 12.21 1.77
CA LEU A 154 -2.74 10.95 1.04
C LEU A 154 -4.10 10.75 0.40
N VAL A 155 -4.13 10.68 -0.91
CA VAL A 155 -5.34 10.41 -1.68
C VAL A 155 -5.19 9.06 -2.36
N THR A 156 -6.19 8.20 -2.18
CA THR A 156 -6.34 6.95 -2.91
C THR A 156 -7.56 7.03 -3.79
N ALA A 157 -7.44 6.61 -5.03
CA ALA A 157 -8.51 6.61 -6.01
C ALA A 157 -8.59 5.28 -6.75
N ILE A 158 -9.80 4.85 -7.04
CA ILE A 158 -10.12 3.73 -7.91
C ILE A 158 -11.28 4.13 -8.82
N HIS A 159 -11.24 3.76 -10.09
CA HIS A 159 -12.36 4.01 -10.99
C HIS A 159 -13.57 3.16 -10.58
N GLN A 160 -14.78 3.75 -10.59
CA GLN A 160 -15.99 3.08 -10.10
C GLN A 160 -16.25 1.75 -10.81
N ARG A 161 -16.07 1.67 -12.12
CA ARG A 161 -16.22 0.42 -12.89
C ARG A 161 -15.30 -0.71 -12.43
N VAL A 162 -14.06 -0.35 -12.08
CA VAL A 162 -13.08 -1.32 -11.57
C VAL A 162 -13.49 -1.80 -10.20
N LEU A 163 -13.86 -0.88 -9.31
CA LEU A 163 -14.30 -1.22 -7.95
C LEU A 163 -15.54 -2.12 -7.95
N GLU A 164 -16.55 -1.76 -8.75
CA GLU A 164 -17.81 -2.52 -8.86
C GLU A 164 -17.58 -3.96 -9.29
N GLN A 165 -16.61 -4.23 -10.16
CA GLN A 165 -16.27 -5.59 -10.58
C GLN A 165 -15.77 -6.43 -9.40
N TYR A 166 -14.85 -5.90 -8.57
CA TYR A 166 -14.36 -6.58 -7.39
C TYR A 166 -15.46 -6.73 -6.32
N GLU A 167 -16.24 -5.69 -6.06
CA GLU A 167 -17.33 -5.73 -5.08
C GLU A 167 -18.39 -6.77 -5.45
N ASN A 168 -18.72 -6.91 -6.75
CA ASN A 168 -19.66 -7.91 -7.25
C ASN A 168 -19.15 -9.33 -7.00
N ILE A 169 -17.87 -9.59 -7.20
CA ILE A 169 -17.24 -10.89 -6.89
C ILE A 169 -17.35 -11.21 -5.41
N PHE A 170 -16.95 -10.29 -4.52
CA PHE A 170 -17.03 -10.50 -3.08
C PHE A 170 -18.47 -10.69 -2.60
N LYS A 171 -19.42 -9.96 -3.21
CA LYS A 171 -20.85 -10.12 -2.94
C LYS A 171 -21.37 -11.51 -3.34
N GLN A 172 -20.98 -12.02 -4.53
CA GLN A 172 -21.31 -13.38 -4.98
C GLN A 172 -20.76 -14.43 -4.01
N MET A 173 -19.54 -14.24 -3.52
CA MET A 173 -18.90 -15.12 -2.54
C MET A 173 -19.45 -14.97 -1.13
N ARG A 174 -20.26 -13.95 -0.86
CA ARG A 174 -20.74 -13.57 0.50
C ARG A 174 -19.59 -13.30 1.46
N TRP A 175 -18.50 -12.72 0.95
CA TRP A 175 -17.39 -12.27 1.76
C TRP A 175 -17.61 -10.81 2.18
N ALA A 176 -17.49 -10.54 3.50
CA ALA A 176 -17.57 -9.17 3.99
C ALA A 176 -16.21 -8.49 3.88
N VAL A 177 -16.11 -7.54 2.96
CA VAL A 177 -14.89 -6.73 2.77
C VAL A 177 -15.07 -5.41 3.52
N GLY A 178 -14.22 -5.18 4.53
CA GLY A 178 -14.25 -3.96 5.35
C GLY A 178 -13.33 -2.85 4.85
N LEU A 179 -12.28 -3.21 4.10
CA LEU A 179 -11.29 -2.27 3.58
C LEU A 179 -10.77 -2.76 2.22
N ILE A 180 -10.71 -1.85 1.26
CA ILE A 180 -10.06 -2.08 -0.04
C ILE A 180 -9.01 -0.99 -0.22
N VAL A 181 -7.76 -1.39 -0.50
CA VAL A 181 -6.64 -0.46 -0.77
C VAL A 181 -5.80 -0.97 -1.94
N PRO A 182 -4.99 -0.11 -2.58
CA PRO A 182 -3.98 -0.58 -3.53
C PRO A 182 -2.88 -1.37 -2.83
N GLN A 183 -2.28 -2.31 -3.56
CA GLN A 183 -1.26 -3.24 -3.08
C GLN A 183 -0.11 -2.53 -2.33
N HIS A 184 0.43 -1.46 -2.90
CA HIS A 184 1.55 -0.72 -2.34
C HIS A 184 1.28 -0.12 -0.95
N LEU A 185 0.02 0.24 -0.63
CA LEU A 185 -0.34 0.70 0.72
C LEU A 185 -0.40 -0.47 1.72
N GLY A 186 -0.79 -1.66 1.27
CA GLY A 186 -0.68 -2.87 2.08
C GLY A 186 0.78 -3.20 2.40
N GLU A 187 1.64 -3.15 1.42
CA GLU A 187 3.08 -3.39 1.56
C GLU A 187 3.76 -2.35 2.48
N ALA A 188 3.40 -1.07 2.34
CA ALA A 188 3.93 0.00 3.17
C ALA A 188 3.57 -0.14 4.66
N GLN A 189 2.51 -0.88 5.01
CA GLN A 189 2.14 -1.10 6.42
C GLN A 189 3.27 -1.76 7.23
N TRP A 190 4.12 -2.57 6.62
CA TRP A 190 5.28 -3.15 7.29
C TRP A 190 6.27 -2.10 7.80
N LEU A 191 6.36 -0.95 7.13
CA LEU A 191 7.20 0.17 7.53
C LEU A 191 6.45 1.16 8.42
N ILE A 192 5.22 1.54 8.06
CA ILE A 192 4.37 2.50 8.80
C ILE A 192 4.22 2.09 10.27
N ARG A 193 3.98 0.81 10.53
CA ARG A 193 3.81 0.30 11.90
C ARG A 193 5.06 0.36 12.78
N GLN A 194 6.25 0.49 12.20
CA GLN A 194 7.49 0.59 12.96
C GLN A 194 7.65 1.94 13.65
N LYS A 195 7.00 2.99 13.14
CA LYS A 195 6.98 4.36 13.69
C LYS A 195 8.38 4.93 13.96
N LEU A 196 9.34 4.63 13.08
CA LEU A 196 10.71 5.08 13.22
C LEU A 196 10.84 6.54 12.79
N ASP A 197 11.75 7.26 13.42
CA ASP A 197 11.99 8.67 13.10
C ASP A 197 12.66 8.87 11.73
N ASP A 198 13.48 7.88 11.31
CA ASP A 198 14.13 7.90 10.01
C ASP A 198 13.15 7.57 8.87
N ASP A 199 13.50 8.02 7.67
CA ASP A 199 12.74 7.67 6.48
C ASP A 199 13.06 6.23 6.06
N GLN A 200 12.04 5.54 5.59
CA GLN A 200 12.10 4.17 5.11
C GLN A 200 11.46 4.08 3.73
N ILE A 201 11.93 3.19 2.89
CA ILE A 201 11.36 2.99 1.56
C ILE A 201 10.96 1.52 1.33
N VAL A 202 9.78 1.29 0.80
CA VAL A 202 9.41 0.01 0.19
C VAL A 202 9.42 0.16 -1.32
N VAL A 203 10.01 -0.82 -2.00
CA VAL A 203 10.05 -0.93 -3.46
C VAL A 203 9.45 -2.27 -3.85
N SER A 204 8.39 -2.22 -4.63
CA SER A 204 7.66 -3.40 -5.12
C SER A 204 7.86 -3.52 -6.62
N LEU A 205 8.49 -4.58 -7.06
CA LEU A 205 8.79 -4.81 -8.47
C LEU A 205 7.61 -5.47 -9.16
N THR A 206 7.28 -4.99 -10.37
CA THR A 206 6.24 -5.52 -11.25
C THR A 206 6.84 -5.88 -12.62
N GLU A 207 6.10 -6.56 -13.49
CA GLU A 207 6.58 -6.84 -14.86
C GLU A 207 6.88 -5.54 -15.61
N ASP A 208 6.01 -4.54 -15.47
CA ASP A 208 6.05 -3.27 -16.22
C ASP A 208 6.72 -2.12 -15.47
N GLY A 209 7.53 -2.41 -14.43
CA GLY A 209 8.22 -1.36 -13.68
C GLY A 209 8.32 -1.61 -12.19
N PHE A 210 8.02 -0.60 -11.37
CA PHE A 210 8.00 -0.72 -9.92
C PHE A 210 7.08 0.31 -9.26
N THR A 211 6.63 -0.01 -8.07
CA THR A 211 5.95 0.94 -7.20
C THR A 211 6.79 1.21 -5.96
N THR A 212 6.85 2.45 -5.51
CA THR A 212 7.58 2.79 -4.30
C THR A 212 6.76 3.68 -3.36
N VAL A 213 6.96 3.44 -2.06
CA VAL A 213 6.40 4.28 -0.98
C VAL A 213 7.52 4.65 -0.04
N ILE A 214 7.74 5.96 0.14
CA ILE A 214 8.63 6.46 1.20
C ILE A 214 7.78 6.82 2.40
N VAL A 215 8.17 6.28 3.55
CA VAL A 215 7.49 6.44 4.83
C VAL A 215 8.36 7.25 5.78
N ARG A 216 7.81 8.26 6.39
CA ARG A 216 8.40 9.06 7.46
C ARG A 216 7.57 8.88 8.72
N LYS A 217 8.15 8.30 9.77
CA LYS A 217 7.44 7.91 10.99
C LYS A 217 6.31 6.91 10.69
N ASP A 218 5.09 7.36 10.69
CA ASP A 218 3.87 6.60 10.49
C ASP A 218 3.06 7.06 9.25
N GLU A 219 3.65 7.93 8.41
CA GLU A 219 2.96 8.52 7.26
C GLU A 219 3.74 8.30 5.96
N PRO A 220 3.07 7.97 4.86
CA PRO A 220 3.68 8.00 3.53
C PRO A 220 3.90 9.45 3.10
N ILE A 221 5.15 9.79 2.75
CA ILE A 221 5.51 11.13 2.23
C ILE A 221 5.66 11.15 0.72
N LEU A 222 5.81 10.00 0.10
CA LEU A 222 5.86 9.81 -1.35
C LEU A 222 5.23 8.47 -1.71
N VAL A 223 4.39 8.48 -2.72
CA VAL A 223 3.92 7.27 -3.43
C VAL A 223 4.19 7.49 -4.91
N ARG A 224 4.89 6.57 -5.55
CA ARG A 224 5.21 6.61 -6.99
C ARG A 224 5.05 5.23 -7.60
N GLU A 225 4.34 5.21 -8.71
CA GLU A 225 4.26 4.10 -9.64
C GLU A 225 5.02 4.50 -10.90
N VAL A 226 5.98 3.68 -11.31
CA VAL A 226 6.88 3.96 -12.43
C VAL A 226 6.75 2.80 -13.40
N GLU A 227 6.30 3.12 -14.62
CA GLU A 227 6.27 2.19 -15.74
C GLU A 227 7.58 2.34 -16.53
N CYS A 228 8.36 1.26 -16.64
CA CYS A 228 9.65 1.23 -17.34
C CYS A 228 10.05 -0.20 -17.68
N ALA A 229 10.91 -0.35 -18.67
CA ALA A 229 11.50 -1.64 -19.00
C ALA A 229 12.39 -2.15 -17.83
N PRO A 230 12.55 -3.48 -17.68
CA PRO A 230 13.35 -4.05 -16.59
C PRO A 230 14.78 -3.49 -16.48
N GLU A 231 15.42 -3.22 -17.62
CA GLU A 231 16.76 -2.64 -17.72
C GLU A 231 16.85 -1.17 -17.31
N GLU A 232 15.72 -0.45 -17.30
CA GLU A 232 15.65 0.98 -16.94
C GLU A 232 15.32 1.20 -15.47
N ARG A 233 14.91 0.14 -14.74
CA ARG A 233 14.43 0.24 -13.35
C ARG A 233 15.41 0.91 -12.41
N GLU A 234 16.69 0.55 -12.51
CA GLU A 234 17.73 1.10 -11.64
C GLU A 234 17.91 2.61 -11.87
N ASP A 235 17.91 3.04 -13.15
CA ASP A 235 18.05 4.45 -13.53
C ASP A 235 16.82 5.27 -13.11
N GLU A 236 15.61 4.74 -13.31
CA GLU A 236 14.39 5.41 -12.88
C GLU A 236 14.31 5.48 -11.34
N PHE A 237 14.74 4.43 -10.66
CA PHE A 237 14.79 4.44 -9.20
C PHE A 237 15.84 5.42 -8.68
N PHE A 238 17.00 5.52 -9.33
CA PHE A 238 18.02 6.52 -9.02
C PHE A 238 17.45 7.96 -9.15
N ARG A 239 16.76 8.26 -10.26
CA ARG A 239 16.12 9.57 -10.47
C ARG A 239 15.10 9.90 -9.38
N LEU A 240 14.32 8.90 -8.95
CA LEU A 240 13.36 9.06 -7.86
C LEU A 240 14.06 9.40 -6.53
N LEU A 241 15.18 8.76 -6.22
CA LEU A 241 15.96 9.03 -5.02
C LEU A 241 16.61 10.41 -5.04
N VAL A 242 17.08 10.86 -6.21
CA VAL A 242 17.56 12.25 -6.41
C VAL A 242 16.40 13.23 -6.17
N PHE A 243 15.21 12.95 -6.71
CA PHE A 243 14.02 13.77 -6.44
C PHE A 243 13.69 13.80 -4.93
N TYR A 244 13.75 12.67 -4.22
CA TYR A 244 13.56 12.60 -2.77
C TYR A 244 14.54 13.51 -2.05
N ARG A 245 15.85 13.39 -2.36
CA ARG A 245 16.90 14.23 -1.76
C ARG A 245 16.69 15.72 -1.99
N ASP A 246 16.38 16.10 -3.24
CA ASP A 246 16.38 17.50 -3.66
C ASP A 246 15.03 18.21 -3.37
N ARG A 247 13.94 17.47 -3.16
CA ARG A 247 12.58 18.02 -3.05
C ARG A 247 11.84 17.67 -1.77
N LEU A 248 12.17 16.55 -1.13
CA LEU A 248 11.44 16.06 0.05
C LEU A 248 12.26 16.21 1.34
N LEU A 249 13.53 16.59 1.23
CA LEU A 249 14.35 16.97 2.37
C LEU A 249 14.55 18.48 2.38
N PRO A 250 14.52 19.14 3.56
CA PRO A 250 15.00 20.50 3.70
C PRO A 250 16.48 20.58 3.30
N ALA A 251 16.89 21.70 2.70
CA ALA A 251 18.24 21.87 2.14
C ALA A 251 19.38 21.67 3.16
N ASP A 252 19.11 21.93 4.44
CA ASP A 252 20.09 21.85 5.53
C ASP A 252 19.94 20.58 6.38
N GLU A 253 19.00 19.66 6.04
CA GLU A 253 18.82 18.43 6.77
C GLU A 253 19.65 17.28 6.15
N PRO A 254 20.26 16.41 7.01
CA PRO A 254 20.95 15.23 6.53
C PRO A 254 19.97 14.26 5.88
N ILE A 255 20.48 13.39 5.00
CA ILE A 255 19.71 12.32 4.41
C ILE A 255 19.21 11.38 5.51
N ARG A 256 17.90 11.18 5.56
CA ARG A 256 17.22 10.43 6.63
C ARG A 256 16.86 9.01 6.23
N LEU A 257 16.95 8.67 4.93
CA LEU A 257 16.60 7.34 4.44
C LEU A 257 17.64 6.33 4.91
N SER A 258 17.22 5.45 5.83
CA SER A 258 18.11 4.51 6.51
C SER A 258 17.79 3.04 6.20
N ARG A 259 16.61 2.74 5.64
CA ARG A 259 16.11 1.38 5.44
C ARG A 259 15.39 1.23 4.11
N VAL A 260 15.63 0.07 3.46
CA VAL A 260 14.95 -0.32 2.22
C VAL A 260 14.36 -1.72 2.36
N LEU A 261 13.08 -1.85 2.03
CA LEU A 261 12.38 -3.13 1.87
C LEU A 261 12.10 -3.32 0.38
N THR A 262 12.84 -4.21 -0.27
CA THR A 262 12.61 -4.54 -1.69
C THR A 262 11.82 -5.83 -1.79
N LEU A 263 10.66 -5.78 -2.44
CA LEU A 263 9.80 -6.92 -2.72
C LEU A 263 10.15 -7.46 -4.12
N GLY A 264 11.15 -8.32 -4.15
CA GLY A 264 11.74 -8.93 -5.33
C GLY A 264 12.64 -10.09 -4.91
N ASP A 265 13.40 -10.66 -5.84
CA ASP A 265 14.39 -11.70 -5.53
C ASP A 265 15.63 -11.13 -4.83
N VAL A 266 16.52 -12.01 -4.35
CA VAL A 266 17.74 -11.61 -3.62
C VAL A 266 18.67 -10.75 -4.48
N THR A 267 18.71 -10.97 -5.80
CA THR A 267 19.53 -10.20 -6.72
C THR A 267 18.99 -8.79 -6.86
N GLU A 268 17.69 -8.66 -7.05
CA GLU A 268 16.99 -7.38 -7.12
C GLU A 268 17.13 -6.60 -5.81
N GLN A 269 16.96 -7.26 -4.65
CA GLN A 269 17.16 -6.63 -3.35
C GLN A 269 18.55 -5.99 -3.20
N ARG A 270 19.60 -6.66 -3.67
CA ARG A 270 20.98 -6.12 -3.65
C ARG A 270 21.13 -4.93 -4.58
N ARG A 271 20.66 -5.06 -5.83
CA ARG A 271 20.73 -3.98 -6.82
C ARG A 271 20.05 -2.71 -6.34
N PHE A 272 18.81 -2.81 -5.88
CA PHE A 272 18.06 -1.65 -5.40
C PHE A 272 18.68 -1.02 -4.15
N ARG A 273 19.23 -1.81 -3.23
CA ARG A 273 20.03 -1.28 -2.11
C ARG A 273 21.24 -0.50 -2.61
N ASP A 274 21.99 -1.05 -3.57
CA ASP A 274 23.19 -0.42 -4.07
C ASP A 274 22.88 0.88 -4.82
N VAL A 275 21.74 0.96 -5.51
CA VAL A 275 21.22 2.21 -6.10
C VAL A 275 20.91 3.24 -5.00
N VAL A 276 20.31 2.85 -3.87
CA VAL A 276 20.05 3.79 -2.75
C VAL A 276 21.37 4.34 -2.20
N VAL A 277 22.36 3.48 -1.98
CA VAL A 277 23.69 3.90 -1.50
C VAL A 277 24.35 4.86 -2.49
N SER A 278 24.30 4.55 -3.79
CA SER A 278 24.89 5.39 -4.83
C SER A 278 24.22 6.75 -4.98
N ALA A 279 22.87 6.79 -4.95
CA ALA A 279 22.09 8.02 -5.17
C ALA A 279 22.16 8.98 -3.98
N LEU A 280 22.23 8.43 -2.77
CA LEU A 280 22.12 9.21 -1.54
C LEU A 280 23.42 9.33 -0.77
N GLU A 281 24.49 8.62 -1.20
CA GLU A 281 25.78 8.57 -0.48
C GLU A 281 25.61 8.26 1.02
N ASN A 282 24.60 7.44 1.34
CA ASN A 282 24.22 7.10 2.72
C ASN A 282 24.17 5.59 2.91
N HIS A 283 24.51 5.16 4.14
CA HIS A 283 24.37 3.75 4.50
C HIS A 283 22.93 3.40 4.74
N VAL A 284 22.42 2.34 4.07
CA VAL A 284 21.07 1.84 4.25
C VAL A 284 21.06 0.35 4.59
N VAL A 285 20.10 -0.04 5.42
CA VAL A 285 19.86 -1.43 5.79
C VAL A 285 18.79 -2.02 4.87
N SER A 286 19.12 -3.11 4.17
CA SER A 286 18.12 -3.90 3.47
C SER A 286 17.35 -4.72 4.48
N LEU A 287 16.02 -4.53 4.54
CA LEU A 287 15.16 -5.21 5.50
C LEU A 287 14.76 -6.60 5.00
N ASP A 288 14.81 -7.55 5.92
CA ASP A 288 14.25 -8.89 5.77
C ASP A 288 12.95 -9.08 6.55
N VAL A 289 12.35 -10.26 6.44
CA VAL A 289 11.07 -10.57 7.09
C VAL A 289 11.13 -10.52 8.62
N GLN A 290 12.28 -10.82 9.22
CA GLN A 290 12.46 -10.79 10.67
C GLN A 290 12.56 -9.35 11.17
N GLN A 291 13.30 -8.51 10.44
CA GLN A 291 13.48 -7.09 10.77
C GLN A 291 12.20 -6.27 10.67
N ILE A 292 11.25 -6.71 9.84
CA ILE A 292 9.90 -6.13 9.83
C ILE A 292 8.96 -6.76 10.86
N GLY A 293 9.45 -7.66 11.72
CA GLY A 293 8.69 -8.29 12.79
C GLY A 293 7.72 -9.37 12.31
N LEU A 294 8.02 -10.05 11.21
CA LEU A 294 7.25 -11.18 10.70
C LEU A 294 8.03 -12.48 10.88
N LYS A 295 7.46 -13.41 11.65
CA LYS A 295 8.03 -14.72 11.89
C LYS A 295 7.44 -15.75 10.92
N VAL A 296 8.18 -16.03 9.87
CA VAL A 296 7.85 -17.03 8.84
C VAL A 296 9.10 -17.85 8.52
N ASP A 297 8.90 -18.95 7.80
CA ASP A 297 10.01 -19.68 7.18
C ASP A 297 10.83 -18.73 6.30
N PRO A 298 12.17 -18.70 6.42
CA PRO A 298 13.04 -17.84 5.59
C PRO A 298 12.88 -18.06 4.08
N HIS A 299 12.40 -19.24 3.66
CA HIS A 299 12.14 -19.58 2.26
C HIS A 299 10.71 -19.27 1.82
N ALA A 300 9.84 -18.75 2.72
CA ALA A 300 8.50 -18.35 2.33
C ALA A 300 8.54 -17.23 1.30
N PRO A 301 7.69 -17.27 0.26
CA PRO A 301 7.69 -16.27 -0.81
C PRO A 301 7.04 -14.97 -0.33
N PHE A 302 7.74 -14.24 0.55
CA PHE A 302 7.20 -13.05 1.22
C PHE A 302 6.65 -12.01 0.25
N ASN A 303 7.33 -11.76 -0.88
CA ASN A 303 6.88 -10.87 -1.94
C ASN A 303 5.46 -11.17 -2.44
N GLN A 304 5.04 -12.46 -2.43
CA GLN A 304 3.71 -12.85 -2.89
C GLN A 304 2.59 -12.59 -1.87
N PHE A 305 2.90 -12.41 -0.60
CA PHE A 305 1.88 -12.13 0.43
C PHE A 305 2.18 -10.89 1.28
N ALA A 306 3.18 -10.10 0.90
CA ALA A 306 3.59 -8.89 1.62
C ALA A 306 2.43 -7.90 1.80
N ALA A 307 1.66 -7.65 0.75
CA ALA A 307 0.52 -6.74 0.79
C ALA A 307 -0.60 -7.23 1.71
N ALA A 308 -1.01 -8.50 1.56
CA ALA A 308 -2.01 -9.10 2.44
C ALA A 308 -1.52 -9.14 3.89
N GLY A 309 -0.25 -9.53 4.13
CA GLY A 309 0.36 -9.54 5.44
C GLY A 309 0.36 -8.16 6.10
N GLY A 310 0.82 -7.15 5.38
CA GLY A 310 0.82 -5.77 5.88
C GLY A 310 -0.58 -5.28 6.25
N LEU A 311 -1.59 -5.51 5.41
CA LEU A 311 -2.98 -5.18 5.73
C LEU A 311 -3.50 -5.92 6.98
N ALA A 312 -3.19 -7.20 7.11
CA ALA A 312 -3.61 -7.97 8.28
C ALA A 312 -3.01 -7.42 9.58
N THR A 313 -1.83 -6.75 9.55
CA THR A 313 -1.25 -6.11 10.75
C THR A 313 -2.08 -4.95 11.27
N MET A 314 -2.89 -4.30 10.42
CA MET A 314 -3.70 -3.13 10.80
C MET A 314 -4.77 -3.46 11.87
N ALA A 315 -5.11 -4.74 12.05
CA ALA A 315 -6.01 -5.18 13.10
C ALA A 315 -5.47 -4.95 14.54
N TRP A 316 -4.23 -4.48 14.67
CA TRP A 316 -3.58 -4.21 15.96
C TRP A 316 -3.00 -2.77 16.06
N ASN A 317 -3.38 -1.88 15.15
CA ASN A 317 -3.00 -0.45 15.18
C ASN A 317 -3.90 0.36 16.10
#